data_cb84badc26c58d36519fc5688e51e531
#
_entry.id   cb84badc26c58d36519fc5688e51e531
#
_cell.length_a   1.000
_cell.length_b   1.000
_cell.length_c   1.000
_cell.angle_alpha   90.00
_cell.angle_beta   90.00
_cell.angle_gamma   90.00
#
_symmetry.space_group_name_H-M   'P 1'
#
loop_
_entity.id
_entity.type
_entity.pdbx_description
1 polymer ?
#
loop_
_entity_poly.entity_id
_entity_poly.type
_entity_poly.pdbx_seq_one_letter_code
_entity_poly.pdbx_strand_id
1 'polypeptide(L)'
;KLEKATIENKALLVNLQKTQKEADAKKTVCEQDEKECNVQRDEANKLRADCQRDLDEVIPLLEEAAQALDKISQDDMTQLKSYVNPPISAAIVMEGVCYAFNEDQNIKFTPKEPGSMEKIQDFWAYSKKNLLNNKLISRVKEFKEDKIKAIPGAKVQKLKQFITKPEFEKDKVFSASKAAGSLAMWIRAVIKTYDALLIVEPKKLQLSEAEEKLSKAEKILN
;
A
#
# COMPACT_ATOMS: atom_id res chain seq x y z
N LYS A 1 -53.28 -15.73 -61.03
CA LYS A 1 -53.25 -15.50 -59.54
C LYS A 1 -52.32 -16.47 -58.80
N LEU A 2 -52.35 -17.78 -59.14
CA LEU A 2 -51.51 -18.79 -58.50
C LEU A 2 -49.98 -18.56 -58.75
N GLU A 3 -49.58 -18.21 -59.98
CA GLU A 3 -48.18 -17.99 -60.31
C GLU A 3 -47.56 -16.80 -59.53
N LYS A 4 -48.32 -15.72 -59.33
CA LYS A 4 -47.89 -14.56 -58.59
C LYS A 4 -47.64 -14.92 -57.11
N ALA A 5 -48.56 -15.67 -56.50
CA ALA A 5 -48.43 -16.15 -55.11
C ALA A 5 -47.24 -17.12 -54.91
N THR A 6 -46.90 -17.93 -55.95
CA THR A 6 -45.76 -18.82 -55.88
C THR A 6 -44.42 -18.09 -55.95
N ILE A 7 -44.34 -17.03 -56.73
CA ILE A 7 -43.15 -16.17 -56.84
C ILE A 7 -42.94 -15.36 -55.53
N GLU A 8 -44.02 -14.82 -54.98
CA GLU A 8 -44.00 -14.10 -53.70
C GLU A 8 -43.60 -15.01 -52.55
N ASN A 9 -44.10 -16.24 -52.46
CA ASN A 9 -43.70 -17.22 -51.48
C ASN A 9 -42.24 -17.67 -51.61
N LYS A 10 -41.70 -17.83 -52.83
CA LYS A 10 -40.28 -18.12 -53.04
C LYS A 10 -39.39 -16.96 -52.57
N ALA A 11 -39.75 -15.73 -52.86
CA ALA A 11 -39.03 -14.55 -52.42
C ALA A 11 -39.05 -14.40 -50.87
N LEU A 12 -40.19 -14.68 -50.26
CA LEU A 12 -40.33 -14.74 -48.80
C LEU A 12 -39.44 -15.79 -48.15
N LEU A 13 -39.40 -17.02 -48.69
CA LEU A 13 -38.56 -18.11 -48.20
C LEU A 13 -37.08 -17.76 -48.29
N VAL A 14 -36.63 -17.16 -49.39
CA VAL A 14 -35.23 -16.70 -49.57
C VAL A 14 -34.88 -15.62 -48.57
N ASN A 15 -35.77 -14.64 -48.33
CA ASN A 15 -35.58 -13.63 -47.32
C ASN A 15 -35.52 -14.24 -45.90
N LEU A 16 -36.42 -15.15 -45.59
CA LEU A 16 -36.48 -15.81 -44.29
C LEU A 16 -35.20 -16.62 -44.00
N GLN A 17 -34.70 -17.36 -45.02
CA GLN A 17 -33.43 -18.08 -44.92
C GLN A 17 -32.23 -17.12 -44.75
N LYS A 18 -32.22 -15.99 -45.38
CA LYS A 18 -31.19 -14.97 -45.24
C LYS A 18 -31.22 -14.37 -43.83
N THR A 19 -32.39 -13.94 -43.34
CA THR A 19 -32.58 -13.38 -42.02
C THR A 19 -32.21 -14.42 -40.93
N GLN A 20 -32.53 -15.68 -41.12
CA GLN A 20 -32.17 -16.74 -40.20
C GLN A 20 -30.65 -16.96 -40.11
N LYS A 21 -29.96 -16.99 -41.26
CA LYS A 21 -28.49 -17.05 -41.26
C LYS A 21 -27.81 -15.86 -40.58
N GLU A 22 -28.35 -14.67 -40.80
CA GLU A 22 -27.87 -13.45 -40.15
C GLU A 22 -28.11 -13.49 -38.63
N ALA A 23 -29.26 -13.97 -38.17
CA ALA A 23 -29.59 -14.16 -36.75
C ALA A 23 -28.69 -15.22 -36.10
N ASP A 24 -28.49 -16.37 -36.77
CA ASP A 24 -27.61 -17.43 -36.26
C ASP A 24 -26.15 -16.97 -36.16
N ALA A 25 -25.67 -16.20 -37.16
CA ALA A 25 -24.33 -15.60 -37.10
C ALA A 25 -24.19 -14.61 -35.95
N LYS A 26 -25.17 -13.72 -35.75
CA LYS A 26 -25.20 -12.79 -34.61
C LYS A 26 -25.24 -13.52 -33.28
N LYS A 27 -26.05 -14.56 -33.17
CA LYS A 27 -26.14 -15.38 -31.96
C LYS A 27 -24.79 -16.02 -31.61
N THR A 28 -24.08 -16.55 -32.60
CA THR A 28 -22.76 -17.17 -32.40
C THR A 28 -21.74 -16.14 -31.92
N VAL A 29 -21.73 -14.94 -32.49
CA VAL A 29 -20.86 -13.84 -32.03
C VAL A 29 -21.22 -13.42 -30.61
N CYS A 30 -22.49 -13.23 -30.28
CA CYS A 30 -22.94 -12.86 -28.93
C CYS A 30 -22.57 -13.92 -27.86
N GLU A 31 -22.70 -15.20 -28.20
CA GLU A 31 -22.29 -16.31 -27.31
C GLU A 31 -20.76 -16.33 -27.08
N GLN A 32 -19.98 -15.92 -28.08
CA GLN A 32 -18.54 -15.83 -27.98
C GLN A 32 -18.10 -14.63 -27.16
N ASP A 33 -18.71 -13.49 -27.40
CA ASP A 33 -18.47 -12.25 -26.63
C ASP A 33 -18.86 -12.43 -25.15
N GLU A 34 -19.97 -13.14 -24.87
CA GLU A 34 -20.39 -13.47 -23.50
C GLU A 34 -19.37 -14.37 -22.78
N LYS A 35 -18.84 -15.38 -23.48
CA LYS A 35 -17.80 -16.25 -22.91
C LYS A 35 -16.53 -15.46 -22.60
N GLU A 36 -16.10 -14.60 -23.52
CA GLU A 36 -14.91 -13.77 -23.31
C GLU A 36 -15.10 -12.79 -22.16
N CYS A 37 -16.27 -12.15 -22.06
CA CYS A 37 -16.63 -11.27 -20.95
C CYS A 37 -16.60 -12.00 -19.60
N ASN A 38 -17.10 -13.24 -19.54
CA ASN A 38 -17.07 -14.05 -18.32
C ASN A 38 -15.64 -14.41 -17.91
N VAL A 39 -14.77 -14.77 -18.85
CA VAL A 39 -13.34 -15.04 -18.58
C VAL A 39 -12.66 -13.79 -18.03
N GLN A 40 -12.86 -12.63 -18.65
CA GLN A 40 -12.27 -11.36 -18.18
C GLN A 40 -12.78 -10.97 -16.78
N ARG A 41 -14.04 -11.25 -16.48
CA ARG A 41 -14.63 -11.01 -15.14
C ARG A 41 -13.98 -11.91 -14.10
N ASP A 42 -13.79 -13.17 -14.40
CA ASP A 42 -13.16 -14.13 -13.48
C ASP A 42 -11.69 -13.76 -13.22
N GLU A 43 -10.95 -13.36 -14.26
CA GLU A 43 -9.57 -12.87 -14.12
C GLU A 43 -9.49 -11.60 -13.25
N ALA A 44 -10.35 -10.63 -13.48
CA ALA A 44 -10.42 -9.41 -12.68
C ALA A 44 -10.76 -9.70 -11.21
N ASN A 45 -11.73 -10.59 -10.96
CA ASN A 45 -12.11 -11.00 -9.61
C ASN A 45 -10.98 -11.74 -8.87
N LYS A 46 -10.27 -12.62 -9.57
CA LYS A 46 -9.11 -13.32 -9.02
C LYS A 46 -8.00 -12.34 -8.64
N LEU A 47 -7.68 -11.41 -9.53
CA LEU A 47 -6.65 -10.40 -9.27
C LEU A 47 -7.03 -9.48 -8.12
N ARG A 48 -8.32 -9.10 -8.01
CA ARG A 48 -8.84 -8.32 -6.87
C ARG A 48 -8.68 -9.07 -5.56
N ALA A 49 -9.05 -10.36 -5.54
CA ALA A 49 -8.92 -11.20 -4.35
C ALA A 49 -7.45 -11.38 -3.92
N ASP A 50 -6.53 -11.53 -4.89
CA ASP A 50 -5.10 -11.62 -4.60
C ASP A 50 -4.53 -10.32 -4.02
N CYS A 51 -4.91 -9.15 -4.57
CA CYS A 51 -4.54 -7.84 -4.02
C CYS A 51 -5.04 -7.66 -2.58
N GLN A 52 -6.30 -8.03 -2.34
CA GLN A 52 -6.90 -7.90 -1.02
C GLN A 52 -6.21 -8.80 0.00
N ARG A 53 -5.94 -10.06 -0.34
CA ARG A 53 -5.25 -11.00 0.53
C ARG A 53 -3.86 -10.48 0.96
N ASP A 54 -3.08 -9.95 0.00
CA ASP A 54 -1.73 -9.44 0.29
C ASP A 54 -1.75 -8.23 1.25
N LEU A 55 -2.81 -7.43 1.22
CA LEU A 55 -3.00 -6.29 2.13
C LEU A 55 -3.59 -6.71 3.48
N ASP A 56 -4.53 -7.65 3.50
CA ASP A 56 -5.18 -8.14 4.73
C ASP A 56 -4.18 -8.77 5.71
N GLU A 57 -3.03 -9.21 5.22
CA GLU A 57 -1.97 -9.75 6.06
C GLU A 57 -1.17 -8.66 6.81
N VAL A 58 -1.00 -7.48 6.20
CA VAL A 58 -0.08 -6.46 6.74
C VAL A 58 -0.77 -5.24 7.34
N ILE A 59 -1.95 -4.86 6.86
CA ILE A 59 -2.70 -3.71 7.40
C ILE A 59 -3.03 -3.88 8.88
N PRO A 60 -3.52 -5.04 9.35
CA PRO A 60 -3.81 -5.25 10.77
C PRO A 60 -2.57 -5.08 11.66
N LEU A 61 -1.38 -5.48 11.18
CA LEU A 61 -0.13 -5.30 11.92
C LEU A 61 0.24 -3.83 12.10
N LEU A 62 -0.03 -3.01 11.08
CA LEU A 62 0.18 -1.57 11.16
C LEU A 62 -0.80 -0.92 12.14
N GLU A 63 -2.07 -1.32 12.09
CA GLU A 63 -3.11 -0.81 12.98
C GLU A 63 -2.86 -1.22 14.42
N GLU A 64 -2.49 -2.48 14.68
CA GLU A 64 -2.14 -2.96 16.01
C GLU A 64 -0.93 -2.20 16.58
N ALA A 65 0.10 -1.99 15.77
CA ALA A 65 1.27 -1.22 16.18
C ALA A 65 0.91 0.26 16.48
N ALA A 66 0.01 0.86 15.72
CA ALA A 66 -0.49 2.22 15.97
C ALA A 66 -1.34 2.29 17.24
N GLN A 67 -2.21 1.29 17.49
CA GLN A 67 -3.02 1.19 18.71
C GLN A 67 -2.15 0.94 19.96
N ALA A 68 -1.04 0.21 19.84
CA ALA A 68 -0.12 0.02 20.95
C ALA A 68 0.47 1.33 21.47
N LEU A 69 0.59 2.35 20.61
CA LEU A 69 1.04 3.69 20.98
C LEU A 69 0.01 4.46 21.83
N ASP A 70 -1.29 4.12 21.75
CA ASP A 70 -2.32 4.73 22.61
C ASP A 70 -2.18 4.35 24.07
N LYS A 71 -1.53 3.23 24.35
CA LYS A 71 -1.27 2.74 25.70
C LYS A 71 -0.05 3.39 26.35
N ILE A 72 0.66 4.25 25.60
CA ILE A 72 1.80 4.99 26.10
C ILE A 72 1.28 6.18 26.92
N SER A 73 1.72 6.24 28.15
CA SER A 73 1.38 7.35 29.05
C SER A 73 2.15 8.63 28.68
N GLN A 74 1.67 9.77 29.14
CA GLN A 74 2.40 11.03 29.04
C GLN A 74 3.76 10.95 29.75
N ASP A 75 3.84 10.16 30.83
CA ASP A 75 5.08 9.95 31.58
C ASP A 75 6.11 9.16 30.77
N ASP A 76 5.68 8.11 30.02
CA ASP A 76 6.56 7.34 29.12
C ASP A 76 7.17 8.26 28.03
N MET A 77 6.37 9.17 27.48
CA MET A 77 6.84 10.15 26.49
C MET A 77 7.77 11.19 27.11
N THR A 78 7.47 11.66 28.32
CA THR A 78 8.29 12.61 29.07
C THR A 78 9.62 11.97 29.43
N GLN A 79 9.61 10.70 29.89
CA GLN A 79 10.80 9.92 30.15
C GLN A 79 11.68 9.82 28.91
N LEU A 80 11.13 9.43 27.77
CA LEU A 80 11.89 9.34 26.52
C LEU A 80 12.50 10.69 26.15
N LYS A 81 11.74 11.76 26.25
CA LYS A 81 12.20 13.13 25.96
C LYS A 81 13.25 13.65 26.94
N SER A 82 13.27 13.18 28.18
CA SER A 82 14.19 13.65 29.23
C SER A 82 15.65 13.22 29.02
N TYR A 83 15.91 12.16 28.24
CA TYR A 83 17.28 11.71 28.00
C TYR A 83 18.13 12.83 27.36
N VAL A 84 19.23 13.18 28.02
CA VAL A 84 20.28 14.05 27.43
C VAL A 84 21.13 13.21 26.48
N ASN A 85 21.61 12.06 26.97
CA ASN A 85 22.31 11.05 26.20
C ASN A 85 21.43 9.78 26.16
N PRO A 86 20.66 9.56 25.07
CA PRO A 86 19.75 8.44 25.01
C PRO A 86 20.51 7.12 24.90
N PRO A 87 19.95 6.00 25.38
CA PRO A 87 20.42 4.68 24.99
C PRO A 87 20.43 4.56 23.47
N ILE A 88 21.43 3.88 22.93
CA ILE A 88 21.61 3.72 21.47
C ILE A 88 20.34 3.15 20.83
N SER A 89 19.68 2.19 21.52
CA SER A 89 18.42 1.60 21.08
C SER A 89 17.30 2.62 20.89
N ALA A 90 17.15 3.57 21.79
CA ALA A 90 16.15 4.64 21.69
C ALA A 90 16.53 5.65 20.60
N ALA A 91 17.82 5.99 20.48
CA ALA A 91 18.31 6.91 19.46
C ALA A 91 18.07 6.40 18.05
N ILE A 92 18.39 5.13 17.77
CA ILE A 92 18.18 4.46 16.47
C ILE A 92 16.69 4.42 16.11
N VAL A 93 15.81 4.17 17.07
CA VAL A 93 14.36 4.18 16.83
C VAL A 93 13.89 5.57 16.41
N MET A 94 14.33 6.62 17.10
CA MET A 94 13.95 8.00 16.75
C MET A 94 14.53 8.44 15.39
N GLU A 95 15.73 7.99 15.06
CA GLU A 95 16.30 8.15 13.70
C GLU A 95 15.40 7.45 12.67
N GLY A 96 14.95 6.22 12.95
CA GLY A 96 14.01 5.49 12.11
C GLY A 96 12.68 6.22 11.93
N VAL A 97 12.13 6.83 12.98
CA VAL A 97 10.91 7.66 12.89
C VAL A 97 11.13 8.87 11.98
N CYS A 98 12.31 9.51 12.04
CA CYS A 98 12.65 10.63 11.14
C CYS A 98 12.68 10.17 9.67
N TYR A 99 13.25 9.02 9.36
CA TYR A 99 13.23 8.47 8.00
C TYR A 99 11.82 8.09 7.54
N ALA A 100 11.04 7.45 8.39
CA ALA A 100 9.67 7.07 8.06
C ALA A 100 8.80 8.30 7.75
N PHE A 101 8.94 9.37 8.52
CA PHE A 101 8.23 10.63 8.29
C PHE A 101 8.86 11.53 7.22
N ASN A 102 9.95 11.12 6.60
CA ASN A 102 10.70 11.94 5.62
C ASN A 102 11.24 13.27 6.20
N GLU A 103 11.54 13.29 7.50
CA GLU A 103 11.99 14.50 8.25
C GLU A 103 13.51 14.66 8.26
N ASP A 104 14.27 13.65 7.86
CA ASP A 104 15.75 13.66 7.84
C ASP A 104 16.32 14.79 6.98
N GLN A 105 15.62 15.19 5.93
CA GLN A 105 15.99 16.33 5.07
C GLN A 105 15.92 17.69 5.80
N ASN A 106 15.16 17.76 6.89
CA ASN A 106 15.03 18.97 7.72
C ASN A 106 16.15 19.08 8.77
N ILE A 107 16.96 18.02 8.95
CA ILE A 107 18.01 17.95 9.94
C ILE A 107 19.31 18.48 9.36
N LYS A 108 19.78 19.59 9.92
CA LYS A 108 21.04 20.20 9.47
C LYS A 108 22.25 19.38 9.93
N PHE A 109 23.25 19.33 9.08
CA PHE A 109 24.56 18.77 9.43
C PHE A 109 25.28 19.71 10.41
N THR A 110 25.71 19.19 11.54
CA THR A 110 26.49 19.89 12.56
C THR A 110 27.82 19.17 12.78
N PRO A 111 28.89 19.86 13.22
CA PRO A 111 30.12 19.18 13.60
C PRO A 111 29.85 18.14 14.68
N LYS A 112 30.45 16.96 14.57
CA LYS A 112 30.30 15.86 15.54
C LYS A 112 30.81 16.26 16.93
N GLU A 113 31.89 17.01 16.95
CA GLU A 113 32.53 17.59 18.14
C GLU A 113 32.95 19.04 17.84
N PRO A 114 33.07 19.89 18.85
CA PRO A 114 33.58 21.26 18.65
C PRO A 114 34.94 21.24 17.94
N GLY A 115 35.01 21.87 16.75
CA GLY A 115 36.23 21.91 15.92
C GLY A 115 36.45 20.72 15.01
N SER A 116 35.56 19.70 15.00
CA SER A 116 35.65 18.58 14.09
C SER A 116 35.24 18.96 12.65
N MET A 117 35.96 18.41 11.67
CA MET A 117 35.60 18.49 10.26
C MET A 117 34.48 17.50 9.90
N GLU A 118 34.28 16.46 10.72
CA GLU A 118 33.23 15.47 10.56
C GLU A 118 31.88 16.08 10.92
N LYS A 119 30.96 16.05 9.97
CA LYS A 119 29.59 16.57 10.15
C LYS A 119 28.62 15.42 10.23
N ILE A 120 27.74 15.46 11.23
CA ILE A 120 26.66 14.49 11.45
C ILE A 120 25.31 15.20 11.52
N GLN A 121 24.25 14.45 11.25
CA GLN A 121 22.89 14.91 11.54
C GLN A 121 22.51 14.47 12.96
N ASP A 122 22.11 15.42 13.81
CA ASP A 122 21.65 15.09 15.16
C ASP A 122 20.15 14.80 15.16
N PHE A 123 19.83 13.54 14.85
CA PHE A 123 18.47 13.03 14.84
C PHE A 123 17.81 13.07 16.21
N TRP A 124 18.60 12.92 17.29
CA TRP A 124 18.06 12.95 18.64
C TRP A 124 17.60 14.34 19.05
N ALA A 125 18.44 15.33 18.90
CA ALA A 125 18.09 16.72 19.20
C ALA A 125 16.90 17.18 18.35
N TYR A 126 16.87 16.83 17.07
CA TYR A 126 15.74 17.11 16.19
C TYR A 126 14.45 16.45 16.70
N SER A 127 14.50 15.16 17.03
CA SER A 127 13.34 14.41 17.52
C SER A 127 12.78 14.98 18.83
N LYS A 128 13.64 15.34 19.75
CA LYS A 128 13.22 15.97 21.02
C LYS A 128 12.44 17.27 20.78
N LYS A 129 12.89 18.08 19.83
CA LYS A 129 12.30 19.38 19.54
C LYS A 129 11.02 19.26 18.70
N ASN A 130 10.99 18.39 17.70
CA ASN A 130 9.98 18.41 16.64
C ASN A 130 9.02 17.22 16.69
N LEU A 131 9.47 16.04 17.13
CA LEU A 131 8.69 14.81 17.08
C LEU A 131 8.12 14.40 18.44
N LEU A 132 8.90 14.44 19.51
CA LEU A 132 8.47 14.02 20.86
C LEU A 132 7.52 15.06 21.50
N ASN A 133 6.33 15.16 20.94
CA ASN A 133 5.26 16.06 21.38
C ASN A 133 3.91 15.31 21.30
N ASN A 134 2.85 15.95 21.80
CA ASN A 134 1.51 15.37 21.88
C ASN A 134 0.90 14.99 20.50
N LYS A 135 1.47 15.47 19.40
CA LYS A 135 1.00 15.17 18.04
C LYS A 135 1.63 13.91 17.45
N LEU A 136 2.68 13.35 18.06
CA LEU A 136 3.38 12.20 17.50
C LEU A 136 2.46 11.00 17.33
N ILE A 137 1.68 10.66 18.34
CA ILE A 137 0.75 9.53 18.31
C ILE A 137 -0.31 9.72 17.22
N SER A 138 -0.88 10.92 17.11
CA SER A 138 -1.84 11.23 16.04
C SER A 138 -1.20 11.10 14.66
N ARG A 139 0.03 11.60 14.48
CA ARG A 139 0.77 11.46 13.21
C ARG A 139 1.02 10.00 12.83
N VAL A 140 1.34 9.15 13.79
CA VAL A 140 1.53 7.72 13.57
C VAL A 140 0.23 7.03 13.13
N LYS A 141 -0.89 7.36 13.78
CA LYS A 141 -2.22 6.82 13.41
C LYS A 141 -2.67 7.25 12.02
N GLU A 142 -2.35 8.47 11.63
CA GLU A 142 -2.64 9.01 10.30
C GLU A 142 -1.66 8.52 9.24
N PHE A 143 -0.66 7.71 9.61
CA PHE A 143 0.36 7.22 8.70
C PHE A 143 -0.11 5.93 8.04
N LYS A 144 -0.98 6.09 7.01
CA LYS A 144 -1.59 5.01 6.24
C LYS A 144 -0.84 4.74 4.94
N GLU A 145 -1.37 3.85 4.11
CA GLU A 145 -0.78 3.35 2.88
C GLU A 145 -0.18 4.44 1.99
N ASP A 146 -0.93 5.53 1.74
CA ASP A 146 -0.47 6.62 0.86
C ASP A 146 0.83 7.26 1.36
N LYS A 147 0.94 7.48 2.67
CA LYS A 147 2.14 8.04 3.30
C LYS A 147 3.30 7.04 3.33
N ILE A 148 2.99 5.75 3.54
CA ILE A 148 3.99 4.68 3.52
C ILE A 148 4.57 4.54 2.12
N LYS A 149 3.74 4.51 1.10
CA LYS A 149 4.12 4.46 -0.32
C LYS A 149 4.99 5.65 -0.73
N ALA A 150 4.75 6.81 -0.15
CA ALA A 150 5.52 8.03 -0.43
C ALA A 150 6.94 8.02 0.18
N ILE A 151 7.28 7.05 1.05
CA ILE A 151 8.63 6.94 1.61
C ILE A 151 9.62 6.58 0.47
N PRO A 152 10.69 7.37 0.25
CA PRO A 152 11.69 7.02 -0.74
C PRO A 152 12.34 5.66 -0.45
N GLY A 153 12.49 4.80 -1.47
CA GLY A 153 13.03 3.44 -1.31
C GLY A 153 14.40 3.39 -0.63
N ALA A 154 15.27 4.39 -0.88
CA ALA A 154 16.55 4.49 -0.19
C ALA A 154 16.41 4.64 1.33
N LYS A 155 15.36 5.32 1.82
CA LYS A 155 15.08 5.45 3.25
C LYS A 155 14.53 4.17 3.83
N VAL A 156 13.67 3.47 3.10
CA VAL A 156 13.19 2.14 3.51
C VAL A 156 14.35 1.15 3.63
N GLN A 157 15.35 1.20 2.74
CA GLN A 157 16.54 0.38 2.86
C GLN A 157 17.34 0.69 4.14
N LYS A 158 17.46 1.97 4.52
CA LYS A 158 18.06 2.35 5.81
C LYS A 158 17.25 1.81 6.99
N LEU A 159 15.91 1.92 6.96
CA LEU A 159 15.05 1.35 7.98
C LEU A 159 15.21 -0.16 8.10
N LYS A 160 15.32 -0.87 6.98
CA LYS A 160 15.62 -2.32 6.96
C LYS A 160 16.96 -2.65 7.59
N GLN A 161 17.99 -1.84 7.37
CA GLN A 161 19.27 -2.01 8.04
C GLN A 161 19.18 -1.78 9.55
N PHE A 162 18.32 -0.86 10.02
CA PHE A 162 18.14 -0.63 11.46
C PHE A 162 17.51 -1.82 12.16
N ILE A 163 16.47 -2.43 11.60
CA ILE A 163 15.78 -3.57 12.22
C ILE A 163 16.65 -4.83 12.32
N THR A 164 17.76 -4.90 11.58
CA THR A 164 18.73 -6.02 11.69
C THR A 164 19.79 -5.79 12.74
N LYS A 165 19.91 -4.58 13.29
CA LYS A 165 20.90 -4.27 14.33
C LYS A 165 20.48 -4.87 15.69
N PRO A 166 21.43 -5.40 16.48
CA PRO A 166 21.14 -5.93 17.83
C PRO A 166 20.50 -4.89 18.75
N GLU A 167 20.80 -3.60 18.55
CA GLU A 167 20.24 -2.50 19.35
C GLU A 167 18.76 -2.25 19.04
N PHE A 168 18.28 -2.71 17.88
CA PHE A 168 16.85 -2.60 17.48
C PHE A 168 16.03 -3.81 17.93
N GLU A 169 16.63 -4.74 18.69
CA GLU A 169 15.94 -5.91 19.23
C GLU A 169 14.84 -5.47 20.21
N LYS A 170 13.65 -6.12 20.10
CA LYS A 170 12.45 -5.75 20.84
C LYS A 170 12.71 -5.54 22.32
N ASP A 171 13.32 -6.53 23.00
CA ASP A 171 13.51 -6.50 24.44
C ASP A 171 14.49 -5.41 24.87
N LYS A 172 15.53 -5.13 24.07
CA LYS A 172 16.47 -4.05 24.33
C LYS A 172 15.85 -2.68 24.20
N VAL A 173 15.00 -2.48 23.18
CA VAL A 173 14.34 -1.19 22.99
C VAL A 173 13.30 -0.95 24.08
N PHE A 174 12.49 -1.96 24.42
CA PHE A 174 11.49 -1.84 25.49
C PHE A 174 12.11 -1.63 26.87
N SER A 175 13.26 -2.25 27.18
CA SER A 175 13.99 -2.01 28.44
C SER A 175 14.58 -0.60 28.52
N ALA A 176 14.91 0.02 27.38
CA ALA A 176 15.37 1.41 27.35
C ALA A 176 14.21 2.40 27.51
N SER A 177 13.13 2.21 26.81
CA SER A 177 11.93 3.03 26.88
C SER A 177 10.73 2.30 26.28
N LYS A 178 9.62 2.26 26.98
CA LYS A 178 8.36 1.71 26.52
C LYS A 178 7.84 2.44 25.27
N ALA A 179 7.96 3.78 25.26
CA ALA A 179 7.58 4.59 24.12
C ALA A 179 8.43 4.26 22.89
N ALA A 180 9.76 4.17 23.03
CA ALA A 180 10.65 3.77 21.94
C ALA A 180 10.36 2.34 21.46
N GLY A 181 10.05 1.41 22.37
CA GLY A 181 9.67 0.03 22.02
C GLY A 181 8.44 -0.05 21.12
N SER A 182 7.40 0.70 21.45
CA SER A 182 6.18 0.75 20.64
C SER A 182 6.42 1.43 19.28
N LEU A 183 7.23 2.48 19.21
CA LEU A 183 7.65 3.10 17.95
C LEU A 183 8.49 2.16 17.08
N ALA A 184 9.35 1.34 17.68
CA ALA A 184 10.11 0.33 16.96
C ALA A 184 9.21 -0.74 16.32
N MET A 185 8.16 -1.17 17.04
CA MET A 185 7.16 -2.10 16.48
C MET A 185 6.41 -1.47 15.32
N TRP A 186 6.04 -0.19 15.45
CA TRP A 186 5.40 0.54 14.35
C TRP A 186 6.32 0.66 13.13
N ILE A 187 7.61 0.96 13.28
CA ILE A 187 8.57 1.00 12.17
C ILE A 187 8.63 -0.37 11.45
N ARG A 188 8.65 -1.47 12.21
CA ARG A 188 8.62 -2.82 11.62
C ARG A 188 7.35 -3.07 10.80
N ALA A 189 6.20 -2.62 11.31
CA ALA A 189 4.93 -2.72 10.59
C ALA A 189 4.93 -1.86 9.33
N VAL A 190 5.44 -0.63 9.38
CA VAL A 190 5.61 0.26 8.21
C VAL A 190 6.46 -0.40 7.12
N ILE A 191 7.59 -1.03 7.47
CA ILE A 191 8.45 -1.72 6.50
C ILE A 191 7.71 -2.88 5.85
N LYS A 192 7.02 -3.71 6.63
CA LYS A 192 6.24 -4.84 6.10
C LYS A 192 5.13 -4.37 5.16
N THR A 193 4.42 -3.31 5.56
CA THR A 193 3.38 -2.71 4.71
C THR A 193 3.96 -2.14 3.42
N TYR A 194 5.12 -1.46 3.49
CA TYR A 194 5.80 -0.97 2.30
C TYR A 194 6.16 -2.10 1.32
N ASP A 195 6.71 -3.20 1.82
CA ASP A 195 7.06 -4.36 1.00
C ASP A 195 5.83 -5.01 0.35
N ALA A 196 4.73 -5.12 1.08
CA ALA A 196 3.47 -5.59 0.52
C ALA A 196 2.91 -4.64 -0.54
N LEU A 197 2.98 -3.33 -0.33
CA LEU A 197 2.54 -2.33 -1.31
C LEU A 197 3.35 -2.41 -2.61
N LEU A 198 4.66 -2.70 -2.56
CA LEU A 198 5.47 -2.92 -3.76
C LEU A 198 4.98 -4.12 -4.60
N ILE A 199 4.40 -5.14 -3.97
CA ILE A 199 3.83 -6.31 -4.64
C ILE A 199 2.43 -6.00 -5.16
N VAL A 200 1.63 -5.30 -4.38
CA VAL A 200 0.22 -5.02 -4.67
C VAL A 200 0.04 -3.93 -5.74
N GLU A 201 0.90 -2.91 -5.77
CA GLU A 201 0.76 -1.79 -6.72
C GLU A 201 0.75 -2.22 -8.20
N PRO A 202 1.69 -3.05 -8.71
CA PRO A 202 1.60 -3.53 -10.07
C PRO A 202 0.35 -4.39 -10.32
N LYS A 203 -0.11 -5.17 -9.33
CA LYS A 203 -1.36 -5.92 -9.43
C LYS A 203 -2.59 -5.01 -9.51
N LYS A 204 -2.62 -3.92 -8.74
CA LYS A 204 -3.69 -2.91 -8.82
C LYS A 204 -3.75 -2.25 -10.20
N LEU A 205 -2.60 -2.00 -10.82
CA LEU A 205 -2.56 -1.47 -12.20
C LEU A 205 -3.14 -2.48 -13.19
N GLN A 206 -2.72 -3.73 -13.12
CA GLN A 206 -3.26 -4.81 -13.95
C GLN A 206 -4.77 -4.99 -13.73
N LEU A 207 -5.24 -4.90 -12.48
CA LEU A 207 -6.66 -4.95 -12.15
C LEU A 207 -7.42 -3.81 -12.81
N SER A 208 -6.92 -2.58 -12.74
CA SER A 208 -7.54 -1.43 -13.39
C SER A 208 -7.65 -1.61 -14.90
N GLU A 209 -6.62 -2.15 -15.54
CA GLU A 209 -6.64 -2.46 -16.97
C GLU A 209 -7.66 -3.57 -17.32
N ALA A 210 -7.74 -4.60 -16.47
CA ALA A 210 -8.70 -5.69 -16.64
C ALA A 210 -10.14 -5.21 -16.45
N GLU A 211 -10.40 -4.36 -15.48
CA GLU A 211 -11.72 -3.75 -15.23
C GLU A 211 -12.14 -2.82 -16.38
N GLU A 212 -11.20 -2.10 -16.97
CA GLU A 212 -11.49 -1.25 -18.15
C GLU A 212 -11.86 -2.11 -19.37
N LYS A 213 -11.14 -3.22 -19.61
CA LYS A 213 -11.46 -4.17 -20.67
C LYS A 213 -12.83 -4.81 -20.45
N LEU A 214 -13.11 -5.25 -19.23
CA LEU A 214 -14.41 -5.83 -18.86
C LEU A 214 -15.55 -4.83 -19.10
N SER A 215 -15.39 -3.58 -18.67
CA SER A 215 -16.39 -2.54 -18.89
C SER A 215 -16.66 -2.27 -20.38
N LYS A 216 -15.62 -2.36 -21.23
CA LYS A 216 -15.78 -2.22 -22.68
C LYS A 216 -16.53 -3.43 -23.27
N ALA A 217 -16.21 -4.65 -22.84
CA ALA A 217 -16.89 -5.87 -23.28
C ALA A 217 -18.36 -5.89 -22.85
N GLU A 218 -18.68 -5.50 -21.63
CA GLU A 218 -20.06 -5.42 -21.12
C GLU A 218 -20.91 -4.39 -21.92
N LYS A 219 -20.30 -3.29 -22.38
CA LYS A 219 -20.99 -2.30 -23.24
C LYS A 219 -21.31 -2.80 -24.64
N ILE A 220 -20.59 -3.78 -25.14
CA ILE A 220 -20.84 -4.40 -26.46
C ILE A 220 -22.00 -5.39 -26.35
N LEU A 221 -22.14 -6.06 -25.21
CA LEU A 221 -23.20 -7.04 -24.94
C LEU A 221 -24.57 -6.43 -24.63
N ASN A 222 -24.62 -5.17 -24.18
CA ASN A 222 -25.85 -4.41 -23.90
C ASN A 222 -26.28 -3.55 -25.09
#